data_c18fe7f4cc8228a3e5c6430ec7e52dde
#
_entry.id   c18fe7f4cc8228a3e5c6430ec7e52dde
#
_cell.length_a   1.000
_cell.length_b   1.000
_cell.length_c   1.000
_cell.angle_alpha   90.00
_cell.angle_beta   90.00
_cell.angle_gamma   90.00
#
_symmetry.space_group_name_H-M   'P 1'
#
loop_
_entity.id
_entity.type
_entity.pdbx_description
1 polymer ?
#
loop_
_entity_poly.entity_id
_entity_poly.type
_entity_poly.pdbx_seq_one_letter_code
_entity_poly.pdbx_strand_id
1 'polypeptide(L)'
;EKKIYNVFSKIKTFRIAARGEFTKRAFLNGIIDLTQAEGLNDLINSETESQFKLSMSQYNGALSDKINLWRKEVVWLLSKLEALIDFSDEELPPELEQTFNFKVSKLLEEMKSALKYSNYGERIRNGFIITLLGRPNVGKSSLINYLLDKSVAIVTDEAGTTRDIIEVTMDFEGFPVILNDTAGVRSAESEVEKIGVKRALEKAEFSDLILILSDNENFHIPELRSTCKKILVHTKSDLKTTSKKGIQNIS
;
A
#
# COMPACT_ATOMS: atom_id res chain seq x y z
N GLU A 1 18.98 -17.36 25.10
CA GLU A 1 19.28 -15.91 24.91
C GLU A 1 19.64 -15.23 26.25
N LYS A 2 18.79 -15.25 27.30
CA LYS A 2 19.04 -14.57 28.62
C LYS A 2 20.41 -14.91 29.22
N LYS A 3 20.91 -16.14 29.10
CA LYS A 3 22.22 -16.54 29.62
C LYS A 3 23.38 -15.85 28.89
N ILE A 4 23.26 -15.66 27.58
CA ILE A 4 24.26 -14.96 26.75
C ILE A 4 24.33 -13.49 27.14
N TYR A 5 23.17 -12.82 27.27
CA TYR A 5 23.09 -11.44 27.74
C TYR A 5 23.72 -11.26 29.11
N ASN A 6 23.47 -12.17 30.05
CA ASN A 6 24.08 -12.13 31.40
C ASN A 6 25.61 -12.27 31.40
N VAL A 7 26.19 -12.96 30.41
CA VAL A 7 27.66 -13.06 30.29
C VAL A 7 28.21 -11.76 29.73
N PHE A 8 27.65 -11.24 28.66
CA PHE A 8 28.13 -10.00 28.03
C PHE A 8 27.89 -8.75 28.89
N SER A 9 26.83 -8.71 29.68
CA SER A 9 26.54 -7.58 30.57
C SER A 9 27.59 -7.40 31.70
N LYS A 10 28.40 -8.43 31.98
CA LYS A 10 29.52 -8.34 32.95
C LYS A 10 30.76 -7.64 32.38
N ILE A 11 30.81 -7.44 31.06
CA ILE A 11 31.92 -6.77 30.38
C ILE A 11 31.61 -5.27 30.38
N LYS A 12 32.37 -4.46 31.08
CA LYS A 12 32.11 -3.01 31.30
C LYS A 12 32.01 -2.19 29.99
N THR A 13 32.63 -2.65 28.90
CA THR A 13 32.61 -1.95 27.61
C THR A 13 31.43 -2.32 26.72
N PHE A 14 30.65 -3.32 27.14
CA PHE A 14 29.49 -3.79 26.37
C PHE A 14 28.19 -3.17 26.89
N ARG A 15 27.32 -2.79 26.02
CA ARG A 15 25.97 -2.35 26.30
C ARG A 15 24.99 -3.00 25.32
N ILE A 16 23.74 -3.02 25.70
CA ILE A 16 22.67 -3.43 24.79
C ILE A 16 22.56 -2.37 23.68
N ALA A 17 22.48 -2.83 22.42
CA ALA A 17 22.27 -1.95 21.30
C ALA A 17 20.87 -1.30 21.36
N ALA A 18 20.80 -0.04 20.97
CA ALA A 18 19.52 0.64 20.78
C ALA A 18 18.74 0.04 19.61
N ARG A 19 17.43 0.29 19.56
CA ARG A 19 16.60 -0.16 18.44
C ARG A 19 17.13 0.44 17.13
N GLY A 20 17.33 -0.39 16.11
CA GLY A 20 17.84 0.02 14.80
C GLY A 20 19.32 0.43 14.77
N GLU A 21 20.09 0.26 15.88
CA GLU A 21 21.48 0.73 15.93
C GLU A 21 22.38 0.03 14.90
N PHE A 22 22.22 -1.25 14.65
CA PHE A 22 23.01 -1.97 13.64
C PHE A 22 22.74 -1.46 12.25
N THR A 23 21.47 -1.26 11.88
CA THR A 23 21.05 -0.71 10.58
C THR A 23 21.57 0.72 10.41
N LYS A 24 21.46 1.56 11.47
CA LYS A 24 22.00 2.92 11.47
C LYS A 24 23.52 2.92 11.25
N ARG A 25 24.26 2.04 11.91
CA ARG A 25 25.72 1.93 11.74
C ARG A 25 26.09 1.42 10.34
N ALA A 26 25.35 0.47 9.79
CA ALA A 26 25.55 -0.01 8.43
C ALA A 26 25.32 1.13 7.42
N PHE A 27 24.25 1.93 7.58
CA PHE A 27 24.00 3.11 6.77
C PHE A 27 25.10 4.17 6.88
N LEU A 28 25.51 4.54 8.10
CA LEU A 28 26.57 5.54 8.32
C LEU A 28 27.93 5.12 7.78
N ASN A 29 28.20 3.81 7.70
CA ASN A 29 29.43 3.26 7.13
C ASN A 29 29.29 2.98 5.61
N GLY A 30 28.18 3.35 4.97
CA GLY A 30 27.96 3.14 3.53
C GLY A 30 27.84 1.69 3.08
N ILE A 31 27.53 0.77 4.02
CA ILE A 31 27.31 -0.66 3.71
C ILE A 31 25.94 -0.86 3.05
N ILE A 32 24.95 -0.12 3.53
CA ILE A 32 23.60 -0.04 2.97
C ILE A 32 23.21 1.42 2.78
N ASP A 33 22.36 1.71 1.81
CA ASP A 33 21.76 3.04 1.66
C ASP A 33 20.42 3.16 2.42
N LEU A 34 19.78 4.35 2.35
CA LEU A 34 18.56 4.62 3.07
C LEU A 34 17.41 3.75 2.56
N THR A 35 17.30 3.54 1.24
CA THR A 35 16.22 2.74 0.65
C THR A 35 16.34 1.27 1.02
N GLN A 36 17.57 0.76 1.15
CA GLN A 36 17.86 -0.57 1.66
C GLN A 36 17.54 -0.71 3.15
N ALA A 37 17.84 0.33 3.94
CA ALA A 37 17.48 0.35 5.37
C ALA A 37 15.96 0.35 5.59
N GLU A 38 15.20 1.08 4.76
CA GLU A 38 13.74 1.06 4.73
C GLU A 38 13.23 -0.33 4.29
N GLY A 39 13.80 -0.90 3.23
CA GLY A 39 13.48 -2.25 2.77
C GLY A 39 13.69 -3.31 3.85
N LEU A 40 14.76 -3.18 4.65
CA LEU A 40 15.00 -4.07 5.80
C LEU A 40 13.92 -3.94 6.88
N ASN A 41 13.49 -2.71 7.19
CA ASN A 41 12.41 -2.48 8.13
C ASN A 41 11.09 -3.08 7.63
N ASP A 42 10.76 -2.86 6.36
CA ASP A 42 9.57 -3.43 5.75
C ASP A 42 9.62 -4.96 5.68
N LEU A 43 10.82 -5.53 5.47
CA LEU A 43 11.03 -6.98 5.47
C LEU A 43 10.75 -7.62 6.83
N ILE A 44 11.17 -6.96 7.92
CA ILE A 44 10.92 -7.41 9.30
C ILE A 44 9.43 -7.36 9.64
N ASN A 45 8.71 -6.39 9.08
CA ASN A 45 7.28 -6.18 9.34
C ASN A 45 6.38 -6.80 8.25
N SER A 46 6.94 -7.54 7.29
CA SER A 46 6.14 -8.15 6.24
C SER A 46 5.30 -9.32 6.79
N GLU A 47 4.02 -9.29 6.50
CA GLU A 47 3.01 -10.24 6.98
C GLU A 47 2.47 -11.10 5.82
N THR A 48 2.72 -10.70 4.57
CA THR A 48 2.27 -11.39 3.37
C THR A 48 3.42 -11.67 2.41
N GLU A 49 3.22 -12.62 1.51
CA GLU A 49 4.24 -13.01 0.52
C GLU A 49 4.59 -11.86 -0.43
N SER A 50 3.60 -11.05 -0.83
CA SER A 50 3.84 -9.90 -1.72
C SER A 50 4.65 -8.80 -1.02
N GLN A 51 4.38 -8.53 0.26
CA GLN A 51 5.18 -7.60 1.08
C GLN A 51 6.62 -8.11 1.22
N PHE A 52 6.80 -9.38 1.55
CA PHE A 52 8.12 -10.00 1.65
C PHE A 52 8.93 -9.85 0.35
N LYS A 53 8.33 -10.19 -0.80
CA LYS A 53 9.00 -10.08 -2.11
C LYS A 53 9.38 -8.64 -2.45
N LEU A 54 8.48 -7.69 -2.20
CA LEU A 54 8.74 -6.27 -2.45
C LEU A 54 9.87 -5.74 -1.57
N SER A 55 9.80 -6.00 -0.26
CA SER A 55 10.79 -5.55 0.72
C SER A 55 12.15 -6.19 0.49
N MET A 56 12.19 -7.47 0.14
CA MET A 56 13.43 -8.17 -0.21
C MET A 56 14.08 -7.60 -1.46
N SER A 57 13.29 -7.27 -2.49
CA SER A 57 13.79 -6.60 -3.69
C SER A 57 14.38 -5.22 -3.38
N GLN A 58 13.71 -4.45 -2.52
CA GLN A 58 14.19 -3.12 -2.09
C GLN A 58 15.45 -3.23 -1.23
N TYR A 59 15.50 -4.16 -0.28
CA TYR A 59 16.69 -4.43 0.52
C TYR A 59 17.89 -4.85 -0.32
N ASN A 60 17.68 -5.61 -1.39
CA ASN A 60 18.71 -6.01 -2.35
C ASN A 60 19.15 -4.88 -3.29
N GLY A 61 18.60 -3.66 -3.16
CA GLY A 61 19.05 -2.47 -3.86
C GLY A 61 18.37 -2.18 -5.20
N ALA A 62 17.29 -2.88 -5.56
CA ALA A 62 16.64 -2.70 -6.86
C ALA A 62 16.20 -1.25 -7.14
N LEU A 63 15.75 -0.52 -6.11
CA LEU A 63 15.39 0.90 -6.23
C LEU A 63 16.66 1.77 -6.37
N SER A 64 17.66 1.53 -5.56
CA SER A 64 18.93 2.27 -5.56
C SER A 64 19.66 2.13 -6.89
N ASP A 65 19.71 0.92 -7.45
CA ASP A 65 20.32 0.66 -8.75
C ASP A 65 19.62 1.45 -9.86
N LYS A 66 18.29 1.47 -9.84
CA LYS A 66 17.48 2.21 -10.81
C LYS A 66 17.71 3.72 -10.70
N ILE A 67 17.73 4.27 -9.49
CA ILE A 67 18.01 5.69 -9.24
C ILE A 67 19.44 6.03 -9.68
N ASN A 68 20.42 5.17 -9.40
CA ASN A 68 21.80 5.37 -9.83
C ASN A 68 21.96 5.35 -11.35
N LEU A 69 21.22 4.52 -12.07
CA LEU A 69 21.17 4.54 -13.53
C LEU A 69 20.62 5.89 -14.05
N TRP A 70 19.50 6.34 -13.51
CA TRP A 70 18.92 7.64 -13.87
C TRP A 70 19.87 8.80 -13.55
N ARG A 71 20.50 8.77 -12.39
CA ARG A 71 21.50 9.76 -12.00
C ARG A 71 22.64 9.85 -13.01
N LYS A 72 23.17 8.70 -13.47
CA LYS A 72 24.23 8.67 -14.49
C LYS A 72 23.78 9.32 -15.80
N GLU A 73 22.54 9.01 -16.25
CA GLU A 73 21.98 9.63 -17.47
C GLU A 73 21.77 11.14 -17.31
N VAL A 74 21.26 11.61 -16.16
CA VAL A 74 21.10 13.04 -15.88
C VAL A 74 22.44 13.75 -15.84
N VAL A 75 23.47 13.17 -15.20
CA VAL A 75 24.82 13.75 -15.16
C VAL A 75 25.42 13.85 -16.57
N TRP A 76 25.22 12.82 -17.40
CA TRP A 76 25.64 12.86 -18.80
C TRP A 76 24.92 13.97 -19.57
N LEU A 77 23.62 14.10 -19.45
CA LEU A 77 22.81 15.16 -20.07
C LEU A 77 23.31 16.55 -19.63
N LEU A 78 23.53 16.73 -18.31
CA LEU A 78 24.05 17.98 -17.76
C LEU A 78 25.43 18.34 -18.34
N SER A 79 26.35 17.37 -18.39
CA SER A 79 27.69 17.61 -18.96
C SER A 79 27.65 18.04 -20.42
N LYS A 80 26.68 17.54 -21.21
CA LYS A 80 26.50 17.96 -22.60
C LYS A 80 25.90 19.36 -22.70
N LEU A 81 24.97 19.69 -21.80
CA LEU A 81 24.37 21.02 -21.73
C LEU A 81 25.42 22.08 -21.32
N GLU A 82 26.29 21.79 -20.35
CA GLU A 82 27.40 22.67 -19.94
C GLU A 82 28.37 22.88 -21.10
N ALA A 83 28.74 21.82 -21.80
CA ALA A 83 29.62 21.94 -22.99
C ALA A 83 29.00 22.82 -24.11
N LEU A 84 27.67 22.73 -24.30
CA LEU A 84 26.92 23.57 -25.24
C LEU A 84 26.97 25.06 -24.86
N ILE A 85 26.98 25.37 -23.59
CA ILE A 85 27.04 26.75 -23.09
C ILE A 85 28.45 27.29 -23.18
N ASP A 86 29.45 26.48 -22.78
CA ASP A 86 30.85 26.89 -22.74
C ASP A 86 31.47 27.06 -24.14
N PHE A 87 31.02 26.27 -25.11
CA PHE A 87 31.51 26.27 -26.49
C PHE A 87 30.42 26.75 -27.47
N SER A 88 29.69 27.80 -27.08
CA SER A 88 28.55 28.34 -27.88
C SER A 88 28.96 28.82 -29.28
N ASP A 89 30.25 29.11 -29.53
CA ASP A 89 30.78 29.60 -30.80
C ASP A 89 31.21 28.45 -31.74
N GLU A 90 31.16 27.19 -31.27
CA GLU A 90 31.52 26.02 -32.07
C GLU A 90 30.27 25.34 -32.61
N GLU A 91 30.27 24.95 -33.90
CA GLU A 91 29.21 24.14 -34.50
C GLU A 91 29.25 22.72 -33.90
N LEU A 92 28.25 22.39 -33.10
CA LEU A 92 28.13 21.06 -32.52
C LEU A 92 27.65 20.04 -33.58
N PRO A 93 28.13 18.79 -33.49
CA PRO A 93 27.65 17.75 -34.39
C PRO A 93 26.11 17.59 -34.27
N PRO A 94 25.35 17.61 -35.39
CA PRO A 94 23.88 17.47 -35.38
C PRO A 94 23.42 16.18 -34.68
N GLU A 95 24.25 15.15 -34.68
CA GLU A 95 24.02 13.86 -34.00
C GLU A 95 23.95 13.98 -32.46
N LEU A 96 24.61 15.02 -31.92
CA LEU A 96 24.60 15.24 -30.47
C LEU A 96 23.21 15.70 -29.98
N GLU A 97 22.58 16.61 -30.73
CA GLU A 97 21.26 17.13 -30.40
C GLU A 97 20.19 16.01 -30.49
N GLN A 98 20.26 15.19 -31.55
CA GLN A 98 19.34 14.03 -31.67
C GLN A 98 19.52 13.03 -30.55
N THR A 99 20.77 12.71 -30.19
CA THR A 99 21.11 11.81 -29.10
C THR A 99 20.63 12.35 -27.75
N PHE A 100 20.82 13.66 -27.53
CA PHE A 100 20.35 14.34 -26.31
C PHE A 100 18.83 14.24 -26.15
N ASN A 101 18.07 14.65 -27.18
CA ASN A 101 16.63 14.64 -27.18
C ASN A 101 16.08 13.22 -27.00
N PHE A 102 16.68 12.22 -27.64
CA PHE A 102 16.34 10.83 -27.48
C PHE A 102 16.54 10.35 -26.04
N LYS A 103 17.68 10.65 -25.44
CA LYS A 103 17.97 10.26 -24.03
C LYS A 103 17.05 10.94 -23.04
N VAL A 104 16.73 12.24 -23.22
CA VAL A 104 15.75 12.95 -22.38
C VAL A 104 14.38 12.29 -22.46
N SER A 105 13.90 12.01 -23.67
CA SER A 105 12.59 11.40 -23.87
C SER A 105 12.53 10.01 -23.26
N LYS A 106 13.56 9.19 -23.45
CA LYS A 106 13.65 7.84 -22.87
C LYS A 106 13.65 7.88 -21.33
N LEU A 107 14.47 8.76 -20.74
CA LEU A 107 14.54 8.91 -19.28
C LEU A 107 13.19 9.35 -18.71
N LEU A 108 12.53 10.30 -19.37
CA LEU A 108 11.20 10.78 -18.97
C LEU A 108 10.15 9.67 -19.01
N GLU A 109 10.13 8.83 -20.04
CA GLU A 109 9.24 7.68 -20.14
C GLU A 109 9.50 6.64 -19.05
N GLU A 110 10.76 6.33 -18.77
CA GLU A 110 11.13 5.41 -17.69
C GLU A 110 10.69 5.92 -16.32
N MET A 111 10.90 7.21 -16.02
CA MET A 111 10.47 7.83 -14.76
C MET A 111 8.94 7.87 -14.65
N LYS A 112 8.21 8.23 -15.71
CA LYS A 112 6.74 8.21 -15.73
C LYS A 112 6.20 6.81 -15.53
N SER A 113 6.81 5.81 -16.15
CA SER A 113 6.46 4.40 -15.95
C SER A 113 6.67 3.98 -14.49
N ALA A 114 7.81 4.34 -13.89
CA ALA A 114 8.08 4.04 -12.49
C ALA A 114 7.06 4.68 -11.55
N LEU A 115 6.68 5.95 -11.77
CA LEU A 115 5.65 6.64 -11.00
C LEU A 115 4.27 5.97 -11.13
N LYS A 116 3.93 5.49 -12.32
CA LYS A 116 2.66 4.75 -12.52
C LYS A 116 2.59 3.48 -11.66
N TYR A 117 3.71 2.80 -11.49
CA TYR A 117 3.78 1.58 -10.68
C TYR A 117 4.04 1.84 -9.18
N SER A 118 4.45 3.04 -8.77
CA SER A 118 4.72 3.37 -7.37
C SER A 118 3.47 3.22 -6.49
N ASN A 119 2.31 3.65 -6.97
CA ASN A 119 1.03 3.50 -6.26
C ASN A 119 0.68 2.02 -5.97
N TYR A 120 1.07 1.11 -6.87
CA TYR A 120 0.87 -0.32 -6.65
C TYR A 120 1.79 -0.87 -5.55
N GLY A 121 3.06 -0.45 -5.56
CA GLY A 121 4.02 -0.79 -4.51
C GLY A 121 3.57 -0.28 -3.13
N GLU A 122 3.04 0.94 -3.07
CA GLU A 122 2.50 1.52 -1.84
C GLU A 122 1.31 0.72 -1.29
N ARG A 123 0.42 0.25 -2.16
CA ARG A 123 -0.70 -0.63 -1.76
C ARG A 123 -0.23 -1.99 -1.25
N ILE A 124 0.80 -2.58 -1.84
CA ILE A 124 1.39 -3.81 -1.31
C ILE A 124 1.99 -3.56 0.07
N ARG A 125 2.69 -2.43 0.26
CA ARG A 125 3.31 -2.08 1.53
C ARG A 125 2.28 -1.82 2.62
N ASN A 126 1.30 -0.98 2.35
CA ASN A 126 0.34 -0.48 3.34
C ASN A 126 -0.94 -1.31 3.44
N GLY A 127 -1.19 -2.21 2.48
CA GLY A 127 -2.42 -2.97 2.33
C GLY A 127 -3.42 -2.32 1.38
N PHE A 128 -4.21 -3.17 0.72
CA PHE A 128 -5.34 -2.74 -0.11
C PHE A 128 -6.54 -2.47 0.78
N ILE A 129 -7.04 -1.24 0.78
CA ILE A 129 -8.17 -0.82 1.60
C ILE A 129 -9.49 -1.12 0.89
N ILE A 130 -10.29 -2.00 1.48
CA ILE A 130 -11.63 -2.35 0.99
C ILE A 130 -12.67 -1.92 2.00
N THR A 131 -13.55 -1.01 1.61
CA THR A 131 -14.64 -0.55 2.48
C THR A 131 -15.96 -1.21 2.11
N LEU A 132 -16.65 -1.75 3.13
CA LEU A 132 -17.95 -2.37 3.01
C LEU A 132 -19.04 -1.34 3.34
N LEU A 133 -19.91 -1.05 2.37
CA LEU A 133 -21.08 -0.20 2.54
C LEU A 133 -22.36 -1.02 2.41
N GLY A 134 -23.36 -0.70 3.22
CA GLY A 134 -24.67 -1.35 3.16
C GLY A 134 -25.46 -1.15 4.43
N ARG A 135 -26.78 -1.39 4.35
CA ARG A 135 -27.71 -1.26 5.49
C ARG A 135 -27.34 -2.18 6.66
N PRO A 136 -27.76 -1.90 7.87
CA PRO A 136 -27.68 -2.86 8.97
C PRO A 136 -28.29 -4.22 8.58
N ASN A 137 -27.70 -5.30 9.07
CA ASN A 137 -28.18 -6.68 8.83
C ASN A 137 -28.23 -7.13 7.33
N VAL A 138 -27.55 -6.44 6.44
CA VAL A 138 -27.46 -6.82 5.02
C VAL A 138 -26.49 -7.98 4.76
N GLY A 139 -25.71 -8.40 5.79
CA GLY A 139 -24.75 -9.50 5.69
C GLY A 139 -23.28 -9.07 5.66
N LYS A 140 -22.94 -7.82 6.03
CA LYS A 140 -21.55 -7.33 6.07
C LYS A 140 -20.66 -8.21 6.95
N SER A 141 -21.05 -8.42 8.20
CA SER A 141 -20.29 -9.25 9.15
C SER A 141 -20.19 -10.71 8.71
N SER A 142 -21.23 -11.24 8.06
CA SER A 142 -21.19 -12.59 7.49
C SER A 142 -20.17 -12.70 6.36
N LEU A 143 -20.08 -11.69 5.50
CA LEU A 143 -19.09 -11.63 4.43
C LEU A 143 -17.66 -11.52 5.00
N ILE A 144 -17.46 -10.67 6.03
CA ILE A 144 -16.16 -10.55 6.69
C ILE A 144 -15.74 -11.88 7.30
N ASN A 145 -16.63 -12.52 8.07
CA ASN A 145 -16.34 -13.81 8.68
C ASN A 145 -16.01 -14.88 7.63
N TYR A 146 -16.77 -14.93 6.54
CA TYR A 146 -16.51 -15.87 5.44
C TYR A 146 -15.15 -15.63 4.76
N LEU A 147 -14.77 -14.37 4.58
CA LEU A 147 -13.46 -14.02 4.03
C LEU A 147 -12.32 -14.37 5.00
N LEU A 148 -12.52 -14.14 6.30
CA LEU A 148 -11.57 -14.50 7.35
C LEU A 148 -11.40 -16.01 7.50
N ASP A 149 -12.46 -16.79 7.37
CA ASP A 149 -12.37 -18.26 7.40
C ASP A 149 -11.55 -18.82 6.23
N LYS A 150 -11.50 -18.11 5.09
CA LYS A 150 -10.75 -18.49 3.89
C LYS A 150 -9.34 -17.89 3.81
N SER A 151 -9.05 -16.90 4.63
CA SER A 151 -7.77 -16.16 4.64
C SER A 151 -7.09 -16.33 5.99
N VAL A 152 -5.79 -16.04 6.04
CA VAL A 152 -5.09 -15.97 7.31
C VAL A 152 -5.35 -14.59 7.90
N ALA A 153 -6.11 -14.54 9.00
CA ALA A 153 -6.30 -13.28 9.74
C ALA A 153 -4.94 -12.81 10.30
N ILE A 154 -4.55 -11.61 9.97
CA ILE A 154 -3.37 -10.96 10.53
C ILE A 154 -3.83 -10.23 11.78
N VAL A 155 -3.52 -10.80 12.95
CA VAL A 155 -3.84 -10.19 14.24
C VAL A 155 -2.73 -9.20 14.56
N THR A 156 -2.95 -7.92 14.36
CA THR A 156 -2.06 -6.88 14.88
C THR A 156 -2.34 -6.67 16.35
N ASP A 157 -1.29 -6.76 17.20
CA ASP A 157 -1.36 -6.52 18.65
C ASP A 157 -1.63 -5.05 19.03
N GLU A 158 -1.90 -4.17 18.08
CA GLU A 158 -2.32 -2.81 18.37
C GLU A 158 -3.80 -2.78 18.77
N ALA A 159 -4.05 -3.14 20.02
CA ALA A 159 -5.31 -2.86 20.71
C ALA A 159 -5.48 -1.35 20.87
N GLY A 160 -5.92 -0.68 19.83
CA GLY A 160 -6.24 0.74 19.81
C GLY A 160 -7.75 0.97 19.84
N THR A 161 -8.26 1.32 21.03
CA THR A 161 -9.52 2.02 21.33
C THR A 161 -10.83 1.39 20.80
N THR A 162 -11.50 0.72 21.68
CA THR A 162 -12.78 -0.01 21.61
C THR A 162 -14.02 0.82 21.19
N ARG A 163 -13.88 1.88 20.40
CA ARG A 163 -15.03 2.71 19.95
C ARG A 163 -15.04 3.08 18.47
N ASP A 164 -14.01 2.73 17.71
CA ASP A 164 -13.88 3.07 16.30
C ASP A 164 -13.98 1.81 15.42
N ILE A 165 -14.48 1.99 14.22
CA ILE A 165 -14.65 1.09 13.07
C ILE A 165 -13.72 -0.12 13.16
N ILE A 166 -14.27 -1.33 13.08
CA ILE A 166 -13.50 -2.58 13.08
C ILE A 166 -12.70 -2.64 11.77
N GLU A 167 -11.40 -2.42 11.87
CA GLU A 167 -10.44 -2.69 10.81
C GLU A 167 -9.92 -4.11 10.98
N VAL A 168 -10.04 -4.91 9.94
CA VAL A 168 -9.54 -6.28 9.94
C VAL A 168 -8.52 -6.41 8.83
N THR A 169 -7.27 -6.70 9.20
CA THR A 169 -6.20 -6.99 8.25
C THR A 169 -6.13 -8.50 8.01
N MET A 170 -6.01 -8.89 6.74
CA MET A 170 -5.92 -10.27 6.34
C MET A 170 -4.96 -10.47 5.18
N ASP A 171 -4.35 -11.65 5.09
CA ASP A 171 -3.65 -12.12 3.90
C ASP A 171 -4.66 -12.73 2.93
N PHE A 172 -4.89 -12.08 1.82
CA PHE A 172 -5.75 -12.58 0.75
C PHE A 172 -4.89 -13.01 -0.44
N GLU A 173 -4.67 -14.31 -0.59
CA GLU A 173 -3.85 -14.90 -1.65
C GLU A 173 -2.44 -14.28 -1.77
N GLY A 174 -1.81 -13.99 -0.65
CA GLY A 174 -0.48 -13.41 -0.57
C GLY A 174 -0.45 -11.87 -0.60
N PHE A 175 -1.61 -11.20 -0.65
CA PHE A 175 -1.73 -9.75 -0.62
C PHE A 175 -2.32 -9.24 0.69
N PRO A 176 -1.77 -8.15 1.27
CA PRO A 176 -2.34 -7.54 2.46
C PRO A 176 -3.62 -6.79 2.11
N VAL A 177 -4.72 -7.16 2.75
CA VAL A 177 -6.03 -6.53 2.57
C VAL A 177 -6.54 -6.03 3.92
N ILE A 178 -6.97 -4.77 3.96
CA ILE A 178 -7.59 -4.12 5.10
C ILE A 178 -9.07 -3.96 4.81
N LEU A 179 -9.90 -4.72 5.55
CA LEU A 179 -11.34 -4.60 5.48
C LEU A 179 -11.83 -3.57 6.50
N ASN A 180 -12.46 -2.51 6.02
CA ASN A 180 -13.11 -1.51 6.85
C ASN A 180 -14.61 -1.83 6.96
N ASP A 181 -15.07 -2.31 8.14
CA ASP A 181 -16.51 -2.47 8.41
C ASP A 181 -17.10 -1.15 8.95
N THR A 182 -18.04 -0.62 8.21
CA THR A 182 -18.79 0.58 8.62
C THR A 182 -19.95 0.28 9.54
N ALA A 183 -20.22 -1.01 9.86
CA ALA A 183 -21.35 -1.43 10.68
C ALA A 183 -21.06 -1.53 12.19
N GLY A 184 -19.81 -1.32 12.64
CA GLY A 184 -19.40 -1.41 14.05
C GLY A 184 -20.00 -0.34 14.96
N VAL A 185 -20.76 0.61 14.42
CA VAL A 185 -21.54 1.58 15.22
C VAL A 185 -22.86 0.90 15.60
N ARG A 186 -22.81 0.14 16.72
CA ARG A 186 -24.03 -0.42 17.33
C ARG A 186 -25.01 0.69 17.65
N SER A 187 -26.18 0.61 17.01
CA SER A 187 -27.51 1.08 17.43
C SER A 187 -27.54 2.22 18.47
N ALA A 188 -27.68 3.43 17.97
CA ALA A 188 -28.40 4.47 18.68
C ALA A 188 -29.27 5.20 17.67
N GLU A 189 -30.53 5.31 17.98
CA GLU A 189 -31.59 5.83 17.12
C GLU A 189 -31.30 7.24 16.60
N SER A 190 -31.54 7.45 15.32
CA SER A 190 -31.76 8.67 14.50
C SER A 190 -30.65 9.67 14.23
N GLU A 191 -29.80 10.14 15.16
CA GLU A 191 -28.72 11.12 14.83
C GLU A 191 -27.34 10.47 14.67
N VAL A 192 -27.05 9.42 15.42
CA VAL A 192 -25.79 8.68 15.39
C VAL A 192 -25.65 7.88 14.07
N GLU A 193 -26.75 7.45 13.48
CA GLU A 193 -26.76 6.75 12.19
C GLU A 193 -26.29 7.65 11.05
N LYS A 194 -26.67 8.92 11.05
CA LYS A 194 -26.18 9.92 10.05
C LYS A 194 -24.69 10.20 10.20
N ILE A 195 -24.19 10.25 11.43
CA ILE A 195 -22.75 10.45 11.71
C ILE A 195 -21.97 9.21 11.27
N GLY A 196 -22.48 8.00 11.54
CA GLY A 196 -21.87 6.75 11.11
C GLY A 196 -21.79 6.62 9.59
N VAL A 197 -22.86 6.94 8.88
CA VAL A 197 -22.89 6.96 7.41
C VAL A 197 -21.90 8.00 6.85
N LYS A 198 -21.83 9.18 7.44
CA LYS A 198 -20.87 10.22 6.99
C LYS A 198 -19.43 9.77 7.15
N ARG A 199 -19.05 9.22 8.31
CA ARG A 199 -17.71 8.66 8.54
C ARG A 199 -17.38 7.49 7.60
N ALA A 200 -18.38 6.65 7.32
CA ALA A 200 -18.25 5.56 6.36
C ALA A 200 -17.96 6.07 4.94
N LEU A 201 -18.65 7.13 4.54
CA LEU A 201 -18.44 7.78 3.25
C LEU A 201 -17.07 8.47 3.17
N GLU A 202 -16.65 9.15 4.25
CA GLU A 202 -15.32 9.76 4.34
C GLU A 202 -14.20 8.70 4.21
N LYS A 203 -14.30 7.55 4.90
CA LYS A 203 -13.34 6.44 4.74
C LYS A 203 -13.40 5.80 3.35
N ALA A 204 -14.58 5.69 2.77
CA ALA A 204 -14.73 5.16 1.42
C ALA A 204 -14.03 6.01 0.35
N GLU A 205 -13.84 7.32 0.60
CA GLU A 205 -13.08 8.19 -0.31
C GLU A 205 -11.59 7.82 -0.42
N PHE A 206 -11.02 7.19 0.62
CA PHE A 206 -9.62 6.74 0.65
C PHE A 206 -9.46 5.25 0.34
N SER A 207 -10.54 4.56 -0.02
CA SER A 207 -10.50 3.12 -0.31
C SER A 207 -10.05 2.82 -1.74
N ASP A 208 -9.38 1.70 -1.91
CA ASP A 208 -9.03 1.17 -3.23
C ASP A 208 -10.21 0.49 -3.92
N LEU A 209 -11.10 -0.08 -3.11
CA LEU A 209 -12.32 -0.74 -3.56
C LEU A 209 -13.45 -0.51 -2.56
N ILE A 210 -14.64 -0.27 -3.09
CA ILE A 210 -15.86 -0.20 -2.29
C ILE A 210 -16.78 -1.36 -2.66
N LEU A 211 -17.12 -2.20 -1.68
CA LEU A 211 -18.14 -3.23 -1.80
C LEU A 211 -19.45 -2.71 -1.24
N ILE A 212 -20.44 -2.59 -2.11
CA ILE A 212 -21.79 -2.11 -1.74
C ILE A 212 -22.69 -3.33 -1.61
N LEU A 213 -23.05 -3.69 -0.37
CA LEU A 213 -23.90 -4.84 -0.08
C LEU A 213 -25.36 -4.42 -0.08
N SER A 214 -26.21 -5.15 -0.83
CA SER A 214 -27.65 -4.93 -0.87
C SER A 214 -28.40 -6.26 -0.89
N ASP A 215 -29.50 -6.34 -0.14
CA ASP A 215 -30.47 -7.42 -0.19
C ASP A 215 -31.70 -7.06 -1.04
N ASN A 216 -31.73 -5.87 -1.62
CA ASN A 216 -32.83 -5.36 -2.48
C ASN A 216 -32.32 -4.86 -3.83
N GLU A 217 -33.10 -5.05 -4.89
CA GLU A 217 -32.79 -4.58 -6.25
C GLU A 217 -32.82 -3.05 -6.39
N ASN A 218 -33.53 -2.35 -5.53
CA ASN A 218 -33.73 -0.89 -5.57
C ASN A 218 -32.84 -0.16 -4.57
N PHE A 219 -31.60 -0.61 -4.36
CA PHE A 219 -30.65 0.09 -3.51
C PHE A 219 -30.10 1.33 -4.18
N HIS A 220 -30.29 2.49 -3.58
CA HIS A 220 -29.70 3.72 -4.02
C HIS A 220 -28.21 3.75 -3.64
N ILE A 221 -27.33 3.75 -4.63
CA ILE A 221 -25.89 3.89 -4.39
C ILE A 221 -25.63 5.33 -3.95
N PRO A 222 -25.04 5.55 -2.76
CA PRO A 222 -24.70 6.90 -2.33
C PRO A 222 -23.79 7.59 -3.36
N GLU A 223 -24.00 8.87 -3.59
CA GLU A 223 -23.09 9.67 -4.38
C GLU A 223 -21.74 9.78 -3.65
N LEU A 224 -20.78 8.99 -4.08
CA LEU A 224 -19.41 9.00 -3.61
C LEU A 224 -18.57 9.81 -4.60
N ARG A 225 -17.86 10.81 -4.11
CA ARG A 225 -16.91 11.59 -4.91
C ARG A 225 -15.68 10.79 -5.34
N SER A 226 -15.45 9.64 -4.69
CA SER A 226 -14.33 8.76 -4.97
C SER A 226 -14.36 8.19 -6.39
N THR A 227 -13.22 8.24 -7.07
CA THR A 227 -12.96 7.61 -8.37
C THR A 227 -12.65 6.12 -8.25
N CYS A 228 -12.65 5.55 -7.03
CA CYS A 228 -12.35 4.16 -6.79
C CYS A 228 -13.40 3.22 -7.39
N LYS A 229 -12.99 1.97 -7.67
CA LYS A 229 -13.86 0.94 -8.22
C LYS A 229 -14.95 0.58 -7.20
N LYS A 230 -16.19 0.48 -7.66
CA LYS A 230 -17.35 0.10 -6.86
C LYS A 230 -17.90 -1.22 -7.38
N ILE A 231 -18.15 -2.17 -6.49
CA ILE A 231 -18.77 -3.46 -6.82
C ILE A 231 -20.04 -3.59 -6.00
N LEU A 232 -21.17 -3.81 -6.68
CA LEU A 232 -22.44 -4.13 -6.04
C LEU A 232 -22.47 -5.62 -5.75
N VAL A 233 -22.67 -5.98 -4.49
CA VAL A 233 -22.77 -7.37 -4.01
C VAL A 233 -24.20 -7.62 -3.55
N HIS A 234 -24.86 -8.56 -4.21
CA HIS A 234 -26.21 -8.96 -3.80
C HIS A 234 -26.13 -10.05 -2.76
N THR A 235 -26.65 -9.78 -1.56
CA THR A 235 -26.64 -10.70 -0.43
C THR A 235 -27.99 -11.39 -0.28
N LYS A 236 -28.04 -12.51 0.48
CA LYS A 236 -29.27 -13.31 0.72
C LYS A 236 -29.93 -13.78 -0.57
N SER A 237 -29.13 -14.20 -1.54
CA SER A 237 -29.62 -14.69 -2.84
C SER A 237 -30.37 -16.02 -2.72
N ASP A 238 -30.13 -16.76 -1.66
CA ASP A 238 -30.85 -17.97 -1.25
C ASP A 238 -32.36 -17.74 -0.95
N LEU A 239 -32.70 -16.50 -0.55
CA LEU A 239 -34.05 -16.11 -0.24
C LEU A 239 -34.83 -15.55 -1.45
N LYS A 240 -34.20 -15.35 -2.60
CA LYS A 240 -34.81 -14.74 -3.81
C LYS A 240 -34.34 -15.42 -5.11
N THR A 241 -35.29 -15.87 -5.91
CA THR A 241 -35.07 -16.57 -7.18
C THR A 241 -35.00 -15.59 -8.37
N THR A 242 -34.02 -14.69 -8.43
CA THR A 242 -33.83 -13.84 -9.62
C THR A 242 -32.36 -13.50 -9.83
N SER A 243 -31.75 -14.12 -10.85
CA SER A 243 -30.40 -13.78 -11.28
C SER A 243 -30.44 -12.74 -12.41
N LYS A 244 -29.93 -11.54 -12.18
CA LYS A 244 -29.62 -10.57 -13.26
C LYS A 244 -28.13 -10.65 -13.59
N LYS A 245 -27.82 -10.69 -14.91
CA LYS A 245 -26.43 -10.66 -15.43
C LYS A 245 -25.71 -9.40 -14.95
N GLY A 246 -24.55 -9.57 -14.33
CA GLY A 246 -23.66 -8.49 -13.91
C GLY A 246 -23.57 -8.23 -12.39
N ILE A 247 -24.32 -8.97 -11.58
CA ILE A 247 -24.29 -8.92 -10.12
C ILE A 247 -23.57 -10.17 -9.61
N GLN A 248 -22.52 -10.01 -8.79
CA GLN A 248 -21.92 -11.15 -8.10
C GLN A 248 -22.81 -11.51 -6.90
N ASN A 249 -23.42 -12.68 -6.95
CA ASN A 249 -24.25 -13.20 -5.87
C ASN A 249 -23.39 -13.98 -4.87
N ILE A 250 -23.56 -13.69 -3.58
CA ILE A 250 -22.99 -14.45 -2.47
C ILE A 250 -24.16 -14.98 -1.65
N SER A 251 -24.27 -16.30 -1.53
CA SER A 251 -25.24 -17.01 -0.72
C SER A 251 -24.64 -17.40 0.64
#